data_a7774b856a1ea16dd68f70160d8e8ce1
#
_entry.id   a7774b856a1ea16dd68f70160d8e8ce1
#
_cell.length_a   1.000
_cell.length_b   1.000
_cell.length_c   1.000
_cell.angle_alpha   90.00
_cell.angle_beta   90.00
_cell.angle_gamma   90.00
#
_symmetry.space_group_name_H-M   'P 1'
#
loop_
_entity.id
_entity.type
_entity.pdbx_description
1 polymer ?
#
loop_
_entity_poly.entity_id
_entity_poly.type
_entity_poly.pdbx_seq_one_letter_code
_entity_poly.pdbx_strand_id
1 'polypeptide(L)'
;MYDIIIIGMGISGITAGIYAKRSNKKILLIDKGTVGGLLNNIDKVSNYPGLINIEGPEFAVILESQIKELNIPFTFEEVKSLDLDSKVKKVITDKNIYEAKKVILAMGRKPKFLGLDNEKDLLGKGLSTCAMCDAFFYKDKDIFLVA
;
A
#
# COMPACT_ATOMS: atom_id res chain seq x y z
N MET A 1 -18.74 15.75 0.75
CA MET A 1 -18.88 14.45 0.03
C MET A 1 -17.87 14.40 -1.11
N TYR A 2 -17.14 13.29 -1.26
CA TYR A 2 -16.17 13.02 -2.32
C TYR A 2 -16.80 12.22 -3.46
N ASP A 3 -16.22 12.28 -4.65
CA ASP A 3 -16.58 11.36 -5.72
C ASP A 3 -15.97 9.99 -5.45
N ILE A 4 -14.69 9.97 -5.02
CA ILE A 4 -13.96 8.74 -4.72
C ILE A 4 -13.11 8.93 -3.47
N ILE A 5 -13.18 8.00 -2.54
CA ILE A 5 -12.19 7.85 -1.47
C ILE A 5 -11.35 6.62 -1.79
N ILE A 6 -10.04 6.74 -1.64
CA ILE A 6 -9.08 5.66 -1.90
C ILE A 6 -8.38 5.34 -0.57
N ILE A 7 -8.44 4.08 -0.15
CA ILE A 7 -7.85 3.61 1.10
C ILE A 7 -6.56 2.87 0.79
N GLY A 8 -5.45 3.41 1.28
CA GLY A 8 -4.09 2.95 1.06
C GLY A 8 -3.31 3.86 0.12
N MET A 9 -2.13 4.28 0.56
CA MET A 9 -1.19 5.13 -0.21
C MET A 9 0.08 4.37 -0.62
N GLY A 10 -0.06 3.08 -0.95
CA GLY A 10 0.92 2.34 -1.75
C GLY A 10 0.82 2.68 -3.23
N ILE A 11 1.64 2.04 -4.07
CA ILE A 11 1.69 2.25 -5.52
C ILE A 11 0.29 2.22 -6.14
N SER A 12 -0.52 1.21 -5.81
CA SER A 12 -1.85 1.02 -6.41
C SER A 12 -2.82 2.15 -6.05
N GLY A 13 -2.84 2.57 -4.78
CA GLY A 13 -3.73 3.64 -4.33
C GLY A 13 -3.35 5.00 -4.91
N ILE A 14 -2.05 5.29 -4.95
CA ILE A 14 -1.55 6.53 -5.57
C ILE A 14 -1.83 6.55 -7.06
N THR A 15 -1.59 5.45 -7.77
CA THR A 15 -1.93 5.34 -9.19
C THR A 15 -3.43 5.60 -9.42
N ALA A 16 -4.31 4.97 -8.63
CA ALA A 16 -5.74 5.23 -8.71
C ALA A 16 -6.08 6.71 -8.45
N GLY A 17 -5.42 7.32 -7.46
CA GLY A 17 -5.57 8.74 -7.14
C GLY A 17 -5.18 9.66 -8.29
N ILE A 18 -4.03 9.40 -8.92
CA ILE A 18 -3.54 10.17 -10.08
C ILE A 18 -4.57 10.12 -11.23
N TYR A 19 -5.05 8.95 -11.58
CA TYR A 19 -6.04 8.82 -12.67
C TYR A 19 -7.40 9.43 -12.31
N ALA A 20 -7.86 9.27 -11.09
CA ALA A 20 -9.09 9.89 -10.62
C ALA A 20 -9.00 11.43 -10.63
N LYS A 21 -7.86 11.98 -10.20
CA LYS A 21 -7.59 13.43 -10.27
C LYS A 21 -7.57 13.94 -11.70
N ARG A 22 -6.88 13.22 -12.61
CA ARG A 22 -6.84 13.55 -14.05
C ARG A 22 -8.21 13.48 -14.70
N SER A 23 -9.11 12.64 -14.17
CA SER A 23 -10.52 12.56 -14.57
C SER A 23 -11.42 13.60 -13.90
N ASN A 24 -10.84 14.62 -13.29
CA ASN A 24 -11.53 15.76 -12.66
C ASN A 24 -12.48 15.33 -11.52
N LYS A 25 -12.13 14.28 -10.77
CA LYS A 25 -12.92 13.82 -9.63
C LYS A 25 -12.45 14.48 -8.34
N LYS A 26 -13.40 14.77 -7.45
CA LYS A 26 -13.12 15.18 -6.07
C LYS A 26 -12.75 13.94 -5.27
N ILE A 27 -11.46 13.82 -4.92
CA ILE A 27 -10.92 12.60 -4.30
C ILE A 27 -10.28 12.89 -2.94
N LEU A 28 -10.11 11.84 -2.14
CA LEU A 28 -9.30 11.82 -0.93
C LEU A 28 -8.55 10.49 -0.85
N LEU A 29 -7.25 10.54 -0.58
CA LEU A 29 -6.46 9.38 -0.20
C LEU A 29 -6.42 9.29 1.34
N ILE A 30 -6.60 8.09 1.87
CA ILE A 30 -6.51 7.83 3.32
C ILE A 30 -5.55 6.66 3.56
N ASP A 31 -4.57 6.86 4.42
CA ASP A 31 -3.70 5.78 4.91
C ASP A 31 -3.42 6.01 6.39
N LYS A 32 -3.12 4.96 7.13
CA LYS A 32 -2.81 5.04 8.56
C LYS A 32 -1.35 5.39 8.86
N GLY A 33 -0.47 5.21 7.88
CA GLY A 33 0.97 5.28 8.08
C GLY A 33 1.64 6.33 7.21
N THR A 34 2.48 5.88 6.32
CA THR A 34 3.29 6.71 5.43
C THR A 34 2.96 6.44 3.97
N VAL A 35 3.27 7.40 3.11
CA VAL A 35 3.22 7.19 1.66
C VAL A 35 4.16 6.06 1.25
N GLY A 36 3.77 5.25 0.27
CA GLY A 36 4.56 4.13 -0.24
C GLY A 36 4.16 2.76 0.33
N GLY A 37 3.60 2.71 1.54
CA GLY A 37 3.17 1.45 2.16
C GLY A 37 4.33 0.45 2.28
N LEU A 38 4.21 -0.74 1.68
CA LEU A 38 5.25 -1.78 1.73
C LEU A 38 6.58 -1.38 1.07
N LEU A 39 6.61 -0.39 0.18
CA LEU A 39 7.86 0.08 -0.42
C LEU A 39 8.88 0.50 0.64
N ASN A 40 8.43 1.09 1.74
CA ASN A 40 9.32 1.55 2.81
C ASN A 40 10.12 0.42 3.49
N ASN A 41 9.75 -0.83 3.25
CA ASN A 41 10.41 -2.01 3.81
C ASN A 41 11.17 -2.83 2.74
N ILE A 42 11.35 -2.30 1.53
CA ILE A 42 12.01 -2.98 0.43
C ILE A 42 13.34 -2.30 0.15
N ASP A 43 14.44 -3.03 0.27
CA ASP A 43 15.77 -2.50 0.00
C ASP A 43 15.91 -2.06 -1.47
N LYS A 44 15.42 -2.87 -2.41
CA LYS A 44 15.59 -2.62 -3.83
C LYS A 44 14.39 -3.08 -4.66
N VAL A 45 13.90 -2.19 -5.50
CA VAL A 45 12.84 -2.46 -6.47
C VAL A 45 13.47 -2.51 -7.86
N SER A 46 13.46 -3.68 -8.50
CA SER A 46 14.04 -3.92 -9.82
C SER A 46 13.01 -4.31 -10.89
N ASN A 47 11.76 -4.48 -10.49
CA ASN A 47 10.68 -5.02 -11.33
C ASN A 47 9.56 -4.00 -11.60
N TYR A 48 9.82 -2.70 -11.41
CA TYR A 48 8.87 -1.65 -11.75
C TYR A 48 9.31 -0.97 -13.06
N PRO A 49 8.47 -0.99 -14.12
CA PRO A 49 8.82 -0.40 -15.41
C PRO A 49 9.15 1.08 -15.30
N GLY A 50 10.27 1.48 -15.89
CA GLY A 50 10.75 2.86 -15.87
C GLY A 50 11.66 3.22 -14.69
N LEU A 51 11.79 2.34 -13.68
CA LEU A 51 12.72 2.51 -12.57
C LEU A 51 13.69 1.32 -12.53
N ILE A 52 15.00 1.63 -12.49
CA ILE A 52 16.04 0.60 -12.49
C ILE A 52 16.72 0.60 -11.12
N ASN A 53 16.52 -0.48 -10.35
CA ASN A 53 17.20 -0.71 -9.07
C ASN A 53 17.09 0.47 -8.08
N ILE A 54 15.88 1.02 -7.92
CA ILE A 54 15.61 2.09 -6.95
C ILE A 54 15.39 1.51 -5.55
N GLU A 55 15.81 2.20 -4.53
CA GLU A 55 15.45 1.85 -3.15
C GLU A 55 13.96 2.10 -2.91
N GLY A 56 13.32 1.21 -2.15
CA GLY A 56 11.89 1.32 -1.88
C GLY A 56 11.48 2.65 -1.21
N PRO A 57 12.20 3.13 -0.17
CA PRO A 57 11.95 4.43 0.43
C PRO A 57 12.13 5.60 -0.56
N GLU A 58 13.13 5.55 -1.43
CA GLU A 58 13.34 6.56 -2.47
C GLU A 58 12.16 6.60 -3.45
N PHE A 59 11.67 5.42 -3.86
CA PHE A 59 10.48 5.34 -4.70
C PHE A 59 9.23 5.89 -3.99
N ALA A 60 9.07 5.66 -2.69
CA ALA A 60 7.98 6.24 -1.91
C ALA A 60 8.03 7.78 -1.91
N VAL A 61 9.21 8.38 -1.82
CA VAL A 61 9.41 9.85 -1.92
C VAL A 61 9.01 10.38 -3.31
N ILE A 62 9.34 9.66 -4.37
CA ILE A 62 8.92 10.03 -5.74
C ILE A 62 7.39 10.03 -5.83
N LEU A 63 6.74 9.00 -5.31
CA LEU A 63 5.26 8.91 -5.30
C LEU A 63 4.63 10.04 -4.48
N GLU A 64 5.21 10.37 -3.32
CA GLU A 64 4.73 11.48 -2.50
C GLU A 64 4.87 12.81 -3.23
N SER A 65 5.96 13.03 -3.94
CA SER A 65 6.18 14.23 -4.75
C SER A 65 5.13 14.37 -5.85
N GLN A 66 4.76 13.26 -6.52
CA GLN A 66 3.72 13.26 -7.54
C GLN A 66 2.34 13.65 -7.01
N ILE A 67 1.93 13.12 -5.85
CA ILE A 67 0.62 13.48 -5.28
C ILE A 67 0.58 14.94 -4.82
N LYS A 68 1.69 15.46 -4.33
CA LYS A 68 1.82 16.88 -3.95
C LYS A 68 1.76 17.80 -5.17
N GLU A 69 2.50 17.50 -6.23
CA GLU A 69 2.51 18.26 -7.48
C GLU A 69 1.12 18.31 -8.13
N LEU A 70 0.40 17.20 -8.12
CA LEU A 70 -0.96 17.11 -8.65
C LEU A 70 -2.03 17.67 -7.69
N ASN A 71 -1.64 18.20 -6.54
CA ASN A 71 -2.56 18.68 -5.50
C ASN A 71 -3.64 17.65 -5.18
N ILE A 72 -3.24 16.40 -4.97
CA ILE A 72 -4.13 15.32 -4.53
C ILE A 72 -4.26 15.39 -3.02
N PRO A 73 -5.46 15.61 -2.46
CA PRO A 73 -5.64 15.66 -1.02
C PRO A 73 -5.47 14.28 -0.39
N PHE A 74 -4.77 14.22 0.72
CA PHE A 74 -4.59 13.00 1.49
C PHE A 74 -4.59 13.27 3.00
N THR A 75 -4.84 12.25 3.79
CA THR A 75 -4.78 12.30 5.26
C THR A 75 -4.21 10.99 5.84
N PHE A 76 -3.57 11.13 7.01
CA PHE A 76 -3.09 9.99 7.79
C PHE A 76 -4.06 9.69 8.93
N GLU A 77 -4.95 8.73 8.66
CA GLU A 77 -5.98 8.27 9.58
C GLU A 77 -6.18 6.76 9.41
N GLU A 78 -6.45 6.08 10.50
CA GLU A 78 -6.73 4.65 10.45
C GLU A 78 -8.22 4.40 10.17
N VAL A 79 -8.53 3.75 9.07
CA VAL A 79 -9.89 3.32 8.75
C VAL A 79 -10.29 2.20 9.69
N LYS A 80 -11.35 2.41 10.46
CA LYS A 80 -11.90 1.46 11.44
C LYS A 80 -13.02 0.61 10.88
N SER A 81 -13.90 1.22 10.09
CA SER A 81 -15.01 0.51 9.45
C SER A 81 -15.49 1.21 8.17
N LEU A 82 -16.27 0.49 7.40
CA LEU A 82 -16.85 0.94 6.14
C LEU A 82 -18.35 0.64 6.14
N ASP A 83 -19.16 1.61 5.74
CA ASP A 83 -20.54 1.39 5.35
C ASP A 83 -20.65 1.53 3.82
N LEU A 84 -20.78 0.40 3.14
CA LEU A 84 -20.77 0.33 1.68
C LEU A 84 -22.13 -0.06 1.06
N ASP A 85 -23.14 -0.32 1.87
CA ASP A 85 -24.45 -0.81 1.39
C ASP A 85 -25.32 0.33 0.86
N SER A 86 -25.23 1.50 1.50
CA SER A 86 -25.99 2.67 1.12
C SER A 86 -25.50 3.30 -0.19
N LYS A 87 -26.36 4.15 -0.84
CA LYS A 87 -25.97 4.91 -2.05
C LYS A 87 -24.78 5.83 -1.80
N VAL A 88 -24.72 6.43 -0.62
CA VAL A 88 -23.59 7.22 -0.14
C VAL A 88 -22.75 6.32 0.77
N LYS A 89 -21.51 6.04 0.36
CA LYS A 89 -20.57 5.21 1.14
C LYS A 89 -19.97 6.03 2.27
N LYS A 90 -19.75 5.40 3.43
CA LYS A 90 -19.09 6.04 4.55
C LYS A 90 -17.78 5.32 4.87
N VAL A 91 -16.73 6.09 5.05
CA VAL A 91 -15.44 5.64 5.55
C VAL A 91 -15.26 6.23 6.93
N ILE A 92 -15.25 5.37 7.95
CA ILE A 92 -15.13 5.74 9.35
C ILE A 92 -13.69 5.50 9.78
N THR A 93 -13.01 6.57 10.16
CA THR A 93 -11.64 6.53 10.66
C THR A 93 -11.60 6.68 12.18
N ASP A 94 -10.40 6.67 12.73
CA ASP A 94 -10.13 6.99 14.13
C ASP A 94 -10.42 8.47 14.51
N LYS A 95 -10.55 9.36 13.48
CA LYS A 95 -10.71 10.80 13.71
C LYS A 95 -11.98 11.37 13.09
N ASN A 96 -12.40 10.85 11.93
CA ASN A 96 -13.44 11.46 11.11
C ASN A 96 -14.36 10.42 10.46
N ILE A 97 -15.49 10.92 9.93
CA ILE A 97 -16.35 10.16 9.03
C ILE A 97 -16.38 10.89 7.69
N TYR A 98 -15.99 10.17 6.64
CA TYR A 98 -15.98 10.69 5.28
C TYR A 98 -17.06 10.04 4.42
N GLU A 99 -17.68 10.83 3.56
CA GLU A 99 -18.72 10.38 2.64
C GLU A 99 -18.24 10.44 1.19
N ALA A 100 -18.51 9.38 0.42
CA ALA A 100 -18.17 9.28 -0.98
C ALA A 100 -19.21 8.52 -1.80
N LYS A 101 -19.19 8.76 -3.12
CA LYS A 101 -19.98 7.99 -4.09
C LYS A 101 -19.37 6.61 -4.32
N LYS A 102 -18.06 6.51 -4.31
CA LYS A 102 -17.27 5.28 -4.53
C LYS A 102 -16.10 5.20 -3.55
N VAL A 103 -15.72 3.97 -3.22
CA VAL A 103 -14.53 3.67 -2.42
C VAL A 103 -13.65 2.70 -3.21
N ILE A 104 -12.35 2.97 -3.25
CA ILE A 104 -11.34 2.07 -3.80
C ILE A 104 -10.51 1.54 -2.63
N LEU A 105 -10.42 0.23 -2.52
CA LEU A 105 -9.61 -0.46 -1.50
C LEU A 105 -8.25 -0.82 -2.12
N ALA A 106 -7.21 -0.16 -1.66
CA ALA A 106 -5.82 -0.35 -2.11
C ALA A 106 -4.89 -0.60 -0.91
N MET A 107 -5.38 -1.32 0.10
CA MET A 107 -4.75 -1.50 1.41
C MET A 107 -3.50 -2.40 1.40
N GLY A 108 -3.11 -2.92 0.22
CA GLY A 108 -1.97 -3.81 0.09
C GLY A 108 -2.19 -5.18 0.75
N ARG A 109 -1.11 -5.76 1.24
CA ARG A 109 -1.13 -7.06 1.91
C ARG A 109 -0.29 -7.03 3.19
N LYS A 110 -0.56 -7.97 4.07
CA LYS A 110 0.33 -8.33 5.17
C LYS A 110 0.73 -9.79 5.02
N PRO A 111 1.97 -10.18 5.33
CA PRO A 111 2.35 -11.57 5.42
C PRO A 111 1.43 -12.29 6.42
N LYS A 112 1.01 -13.50 6.09
CA LYS A 112 0.36 -14.39 7.04
C LYS A 112 1.43 -15.31 7.61
N PHE A 113 1.64 -15.21 8.90
CA PHE A 113 2.59 -16.04 9.63
C PHE A 113 1.96 -17.38 10.01
N LEU A 114 2.80 -18.37 10.22
CA LEU A 114 2.37 -19.73 10.66
C LEU A 114 2.03 -19.74 12.16
N GLY A 115 2.52 -18.77 12.91
CA GLY A 115 2.35 -18.68 14.35
C GLY A 115 3.40 -19.47 15.13
N LEU A 116 4.56 -19.70 14.53
CA LEU A 116 5.69 -20.36 15.18
C LEU A 116 6.43 -19.38 16.10
N ASP A 117 7.05 -19.94 17.13
CA ASP A 117 7.91 -19.16 18.02
C ASP A 117 9.08 -18.55 17.23
N ASN A 118 9.40 -17.30 17.51
CA ASN A 118 10.49 -16.52 16.87
C ASN A 118 10.36 -16.31 15.34
N GLU A 119 9.21 -16.59 14.75
CA GLU A 119 9.00 -16.50 13.30
C GLU A 119 9.37 -15.11 12.75
N LYS A 120 9.03 -14.04 13.47
CA LYS A 120 9.35 -12.67 13.07
C LYS A 120 10.83 -12.36 13.12
N ASP A 121 11.55 -12.94 14.06
CA ASP A 121 13.00 -12.73 14.24
C ASP A 121 13.82 -13.47 13.16
N LEU A 122 13.22 -14.50 12.54
CA LEU A 122 13.81 -15.29 11.47
C LEU A 122 13.57 -14.69 10.09
N LEU A 123 12.72 -13.66 9.94
CA LEU A 123 12.51 -12.99 8.65
C LEU A 123 13.82 -12.44 8.11
N GLY A 124 14.14 -12.83 6.87
CA GLY A 124 15.42 -12.50 6.24
C GLY A 124 16.63 -13.28 6.78
N LYS A 125 16.44 -14.15 7.78
CA LYS A 125 17.49 -14.97 8.41
C LYS A 125 17.19 -16.47 8.29
N GLY A 126 16.59 -16.88 7.17
CA GLY A 126 16.21 -18.25 6.90
C GLY A 126 14.72 -18.42 6.68
N LEU A 127 13.88 -17.47 7.07
CA LEU A 127 12.45 -17.46 6.78
C LEU A 127 12.12 -16.33 5.79
N SER A 128 11.35 -16.66 4.76
CA SER A 128 10.80 -15.71 3.80
C SER A 128 9.30 -15.87 3.67
N THR A 129 8.60 -14.76 3.49
CA THR A 129 7.16 -14.73 3.17
C THR A 129 6.90 -14.38 1.71
N CYS A 130 7.94 -14.28 0.88
CA CYS A 130 7.84 -13.93 -0.52
C CYS A 130 8.85 -14.71 -1.37
N ALA A 131 8.45 -15.85 -1.88
CA ALA A 131 9.32 -16.66 -2.75
C ALA A 131 9.84 -15.87 -3.95
N MET A 132 8.99 -15.08 -4.61
CA MET A 132 9.38 -14.25 -5.76
C MET A 132 10.39 -13.17 -5.43
N CYS A 133 10.41 -12.67 -4.18
CA CYS A 133 11.33 -11.63 -3.76
C CYS A 133 12.70 -12.21 -3.38
N ASP A 134 12.70 -13.37 -2.71
CA ASP A 134 13.84 -13.86 -1.94
C ASP A 134 14.46 -15.13 -2.51
N ALA A 135 13.82 -15.81 -3.48
CA ALA A 135 14.29 -17.09 -4.02
C ALA A 135 15.75 -17.05 -4.50
N PHE A 136 16.19 -15.91 -5.03
CA PHE A 136 17.57 -15.73 -5.50
C PHE A 136 18.61 -15.91 -4.39
N PHE A 137 18.30 -15.53 -3.16
CA PHE A 137 19.22 -15.66 -2.00
C PHE A 137 19.37 -17.10 -1.52
N TYR A 138 18.46 -17.98 -1.95
CA TYR A 138 18.43 -19.39 -1.55
C TYR A 138 18.79 -20.34 -2.69
N LYS A 139 19.44 -19.81 -3.75
CA LYS A 139 19.96 -20.64 -4.84
C LYS A 139 20.93 -21.71 -4.28
N ASP A 140 20.76 -22.95 -4.76
CA ASP A 140 21.56 -24.11 -4.36
C ASP A 140 21.44 -24.48 -2.86
N LYS A 141 20.34 -24.08 -2.21
CA LYS A 141 20.01 -24.48 -0.83
C LYS A 141 18.73 -25.29 -0.78
N ASP A 142 18.65 -26.20 0.17
CA ASP A 142 17.41 -26.89 0.49
C ASP A 142 16.43 -25.94 1.16
N ILE A 143 15.20 -25.90 0.65
CA ILE A 143 14.13 -25.05 1.17
C ILE A 143 12.87 -25.85 1.46
N PHE A 144 12.17 -25.46 2.53
CA PHE A 144 10.83 -25.95 2.81
C PHE A 144 9.81 -24.91 2.37
N LEU A 145 8.86 -25.31 1.53
CA LEU A 145 7.74 -24.46 1.14
C LEU A 145 6.50 -24.88 1.95
N VAL A 146 5.93 -23.92 2.65
CA VAL A 146 4.67 -24.08 3.39
C VAL A 146 3.60 -23.27 2.69
N ALA A 147 2.49 -23.89 2.28
CA ALA A 147 1.37 -23.26 1.57
C ALA A 147 0.06 -23.40 2.34
#